data_55d82fd6ed7bc0201fbca033f9450eb8
#
_entry.id   55d82fd6ed7bc0201fbca033f9450eb8
#
_cell.length_a   1.000
_cell.length_b   1.000
_cell.length_c   1.000
_cell.angle_alpha   90.00
_cell.angle_beta   90.00
_cell.angle_gamma   90.00
#
_symmetry.space_group_name_H-M   'P 1'
#
loop_
_entity.id
_entity.type
_entity.pdbx_description
1 polymer ?
#
loop_
_entity_poly.entity_id
_entity_poly.type
_entity_poly.pdbx_seq_one_letter_code
_entity_poly.pdbx_strand_id
1 'polypeptide(L)'
;MDQNSAANRLTSFGTQLLEVHIWLREMLEDLRDSIDAYFNGNGLPPRDLRAHCLSFCTALTRHHTGEDRGAFPTIAEDFPDLRKVLSDLRADHNQLDWLLGNLQNLLESLPEKPDPTTASKVREEVTALSAIMQTHFIYEEKQLISVLNSMDVPEWHENRPDFLQIDDEDGYR
;
A
#
# COMPACT_ATOMS: atom_id res chain seq x y z
N MET A 1 -29.82 -10.58 18.75
CA MET A 1 -29.05 -9.34 18.90
C MET A 1 -27.60 -9.63 18.59
N ASP A 2 -27.17 -9.15 17.44
CA ASP A 2 -25.85 -9.47 16.89
C ASP A 2 -24.71 -8.80 17.69
N GLN A 3 -24.10 -9.56 18.58
CA GLN A 3 -22.87 -9.14 19.26
C GLN A 3 -21.72 -8.96 18.25
N ASN A 4 -21.79 -9.60 17.08
CA ASN A 4 -20.79 -9.47 16.01
C ASN A 4 -20.84 -8.10 15.29
N SER A 5 -22.02 -7.49 15.23
CA SER A 5 -22.19 -6.16 14.61
C SER A 5 -21.63 -5.02 15.50
N ALA A 6 -21.65 -5.22 16.83
CA ALA A 6 -21.11 -4.24 17.78
C ALA A 6 -19.57 -4.31 17.84
N ALA A 7 -19.00 -5.52 17.75
CA ALA A 7 -17.53 -5.72 17.73
C ALA A 7 -16.90 -5.12 16.46
N ASN A 8 -17.56 -5.25 15.30
CA ASN A 8 -17.11 -4.67 14.05
C ASN A 8 -17.18 -3.13 14.01
N ARG A 9 -18.06 -2.54 14.82
CA ARG A 9 -18.17 -1.07 14.96
C ARG A 9 -17.14 -0.47 15.90
N LEU A 10 -16.44 -1.28 16.68
CA LEU A 10 -15.48 -0.84 17.68
C LEU A 10 -14.02 -1.04 17.29
N THR A 11 -13.75 -1.53 16.06
CA THR A 11 -12.36 -1.61 15.59
C THR A 11 -11.80 -0.20 15.42
N SER A 12 -10.77 0.12 16.18
CA SER A 12 -10.14 1.43 16.15
C SER A 12 -9.48 1.70 14.79
N PHE A 13 -9.41 2.97 14.42
CA PHE A 13 -8.80 3.37 13.13
C PHE A 13 -7.32 3.01 13.04
N GLY A 14 -6.59 3.05 14.15
CA GLY A 14 -5.19 2.59 14.18
C GLY A 14 -5.05 1.09 13.90
N THR A 15 -5.95 0.27 14.42
CA THR A 15 -6.00 -1.17 14.12
C THR A 15 -6.34 -1.41 12.66
N GLN A 16 -7.29 -0.65 12.10
CA GLN A 16 -7.64 -0.72 10.69
C GLN A 16 -6.46 -0.33 9.80
N LEU A 17 -5.68 0.68 10.18
CA LEU A 17 -4.46 1.07 9.45
C LEU A 17 -3.44 -0.09 9.43
N LEU A 18 -3.22 -0.74 10.57
CA LEU A 18 -2.32 -1.92 10.63
C LEU A 18 -2.79 -3.04 9.70
N GLU A 19 -4.08 -3.32 9.66
CA GLU A 19 -4.66 -4.34 8.78
C GLU A 19 -4.41 -4.02 7.30
N VAL A 20 -4.59 -2.77 6.90
CA VAL A 20 -4.29 -2.33 5.52
C VAL A 20 -2.81 -2.47 5.20
N HIS A 21 -1.93 -2.09 6.12
CA HIS A 21 -0.49 -2.23 5.93
C HIS A 21 -0.06 -3.70 5.80
N ILE A 22 -0.64 -4.59 6.60
CA ILE A 22 -0.39 -6.04 6.50
C ILE A 22 -0.81 -6.54 5.11
N TRP A 23 -2.00 -6.18 4.67
CA TRP A 23 -2.51 -6.54 3.35
C TRP A 23 -1.62 -6.03 2.21
N LEU A 24 -1.17 -4.76 2.26
CA LEU A 24 -0.27 -4.20 1.26
C LEU A 24 1.12 -4.86 1.27
N ARG A 25 1.63 -5.25 2.43
CA ARG A 25 2.87 -6.02 2.54
C ARG A 25 2.74 -7.40 1.88
N GLU A 26 1.63 -8.08 2.08
CA GLU A 26 1.33 -9.36 1.44
C GLU A 26 1.22 -9.22 -0.08
N MET A 27 0.53 -8.18 -0.57
CA MET A 27 0.43 -7.91 -2.01
C MET A 27 1.82 -7.68 -2.64
N LEU A 28 2.72 -6.99 -1.95
CA LEU A 28 4.08 -6.78 -2.45
C LEU A 28 4.87 -8.09 -2.50
N GLU A 29 4.74 -8.95 -1.49
CA GLU A 29 5.39 -10.27 -1.51
C GLU A 29 4.85 -11.14 -2.65
N ASP A 30 3.55 -11.14 -2.89
CA ASP A 30 2.93 -11.84 -4.01
C ASP A 30 3.47 -11.32 -5.37
N LEU A 31 3.66 -10.01 -5.49
CA LEU A 31 4.27 -9.41 -6.67
C LEU A 31 5.72 -9.86 -6.84
N ARG A 32 6.49 -9.90 -5.77
CA ARG A 32 7.89 -10.38 -5.80
C ARG A 32 7.96 -11.84 -6.24
N ASP A 33 7.07 -12.69 -5.74
CA ASP A 33 6.98 -14.10 -6.14
C ASP A 33 6.64 -14.22 -7.63
N SER A 34 5.75 -13.39 -8.13
CA SER A 34 5.40 -13.35 -9.56
C SER A 34 6.58 -12.91 -10.44
N ILE A 35 7.35 -11.93 -9.98
CA ILE A 35 8.57 -11.46 -10.64
C ILE A 35 9.59 -12.60 -10.71
N ASP A 36 9.81 -13.29 -9.61
CA ASP A 36 10.74 -14.42 -9.55
C ASP A 36 10.27 -15.58 -10.45
N ALA A 37 8.96 -15.88 -10.45
CA ALA A 37 8.39 -16.92 -11.31
C ALA A 37 8.62 -16.61 -12.80
N TYR A 38 8.44 -15.36 -13.22
CA TYR A 38 8.70 -14.94 -14.59
C TYR A 38 10.18 -15.09 -14.96
N PHE A 39 11.08 -14.55 -14.15
CA PHE A 39 12.53 -14.56 -14.45
C PHE A 39 13.18 -15.93 -14.27
N ASN A 40 12.59 -16.82 -13.48
CA ASN A 40 13.04 -18.20 -13.31
C ASN A 40 12.48 -19.16 -14.39
N GLY A 41 11.71 -18.66 -15.34
CA GLY A 41 11.15 -19.45 -16.43
C GLY A 41 10.01 -20.37 -16.03
N ASN A 42 9.28 -20.04 -14.95
CA ASN A 42 8.16 -20.84 -14.44
C ASN A 42 6.83 -20.61 -15.18
N GLY A 43 6.90 -20.07 -16.41
CA GLY A 43 5.76 -20.00 -17.32
C GLY A 43 4.78 -18.86 -17.06
N LEU A 44 5.08 -17.90 -16.15
CA LEU A 44 4.22 -16.75 -15.95
C LEU A 44 4.30 -15.81 -17.17
N PRO A 45 3.18 -15.51 -17.87
CA PRO A 45 3.21 -14.58 -18.99
C PRO A 45 3.50 -13.13 -18.52
N PRO A 46 4.20 -12.31 -19.35
CA PRO A 46 4.47 -10.91 -19.01
C PRO A 46 3.21 -10.10 -18.71
N ARG A 47 2.11 -10.38 -19.42
CA ARG A 47 0.82 -9.70 -19.15
C ARG A 47 0.29 -9.94 -17.76
N ASP A 48 0.48 -11.13 -17.20
CA ASP A 48 0.02 -11.48 -15.86
C ASP A 48 0.88 -10.78 -14.81
N LEU A 49 2.18 -10.70 -15.04
CA LEU A 49 3.08 -9.92 -14.18
C LEU A 49 2.72 -8.44 -14.18
N ARG A 50 2.43 -7.85 -15.34
CA ARG A 50 1.96 -6.48 -15.44
C ARG A 50 0.63 -6.26 -14.70
N ALA A 51 -0.29 -7.21 -14.81
CA ALA A 51 -1.58 -7.15 -14.11
C ALA A 51 -1.40 -7.18 -12.59
N HIS A 52 -0.53 -8.05 -12.09
CA HIS A 52 -0.20 -8.12 -10.66
C HIS A 52 0.44 -6.81 -10.16
N CYS A 53 1.36 -6.24 -10.94
CA CYS A 53 1.97 -4.95 -10.61
C CYS A 53 0.92 -3.83 -10.57
N LEU A 54 0.03 -3.77 -11.56
CA LEU A 54 -1.02 -2.76 -11.62
C LEU A 54 -1.96 -2.84 -10.42
N SER A 55 -2.35 -4.04 -10.01
CA SER A 55 -3.20 -4.25 -8.83
C SER A 55 -2.55 -3.72 -7.56
N PHE A 56 -1.30 -4.05 -7.32
CA PHE A 56 -0.55 -3.55 -6.16
C PHE A 56 -0.39 -2.03 -6.21
N CYS A 57 0.03 -1.50 -7.35
CA CYS A 57 0.23 -0.06 -7.54
C CYS A 57 -1.06 0.72 -7.30
N THR A 58 -2.19 0.22 -7.81
CA THR A 58 -3.51 0.83 -7.61
C THR A 58 -3.91 0.82 -6.13
N ALA A 59 -3.71 -0.30 -5.44
CA ALA A 59 -4.04 -0.43 -4.02
C ALA A 59 -3.19 0.52 -3.15
N LEU A 60 -1.88 0.55 -3.37
CA LEU A 60 -0.98 1.42 -2.61
C LEU A 60 -1.27 2.91 -2.89
N THR A 61 -1.50 3.27 -4.13
CA THR A 61 -1.82 4.65 -4.52
C THR A 61 -3.15 5.10 -3.90
N ARG A 62 -4.18 4.25 -3.90
CA ARG A 62 -5.46 4.54 -3.24
C ARG A 62 -5.28 4.80 -1.75
N HIS A 63 -4.49 3.96 -1.08
CA HIS A 63 -4.17 4.12 0.34
C HIS A 63 -3.50 5.47 0.61
N HIS A 64 -2.42 5.79 -0.08
CA HIS A 64 -1.66 7.02 0.10
C HIS A 64 -2.44 8.28 -0.31
N THR A 65 -3.19 8.24 -1.41
CA THR A 65 -4.04 9.36 -1.84
C THR A 65 -5.15 9.62 -0.83
N GLY A 66 -5.74 8.56 -0.27
CA GLY A 66 -6.74 8.67 0.79
C GLY A 66 -6.19 9.33 2.06
N GLU A 67 -4.94 9.03 2.40
CA GLU A 67 -4.25 9.70 3.50
C GLU A 67 -3.98 11.17 3.19
N ASP A 68 -3.38 11.48 2.05
CA ASP A 68 -3.00 12.84 1.67
C ASP A 68 -4.19 13.78 1.57
N ARG A 69 -5.32 13.31 1.06
CA ARG A 69 -6.52 14.11 0.81
C ARG A 69 -7.56 14.07 1.93
N GLY A 70 -7.59 12.99 2.72
CA GLY A 70 -8.60 12.75 3.74
C GLY A 70 -8.07 12.68 5.16
N ALA A 71 -7.28 11.65 5.47
CA ALA A 71 -6.82 11.39 6.83
C ALA A 71 -5.88 12.48 7.37
N PHE A 72 -4.86 12.85 6.61
CA PHE A 72 -3.84 13.80 7.06
C PHE A 72 -4.40 15.22 7.32
N PRO A 73 -5.25 15.79 6.46
CA PRO A 73 -5.91 17.05 6.79
C PRO A 73 -6.74 16.99 8.07
N THR A 74 -7.46 15.90 8.28
CA THR A 74 -8.29 15.70 9.49
C THR A 74 -7.43 15.59 10.74
N ILE A 75 -6.33 14.82 10.69
CA ILE A 75 -5.37 14.70 11.78
C ILE A 75 -4.73 16.07 12.09
N ALA A 76 -4.36 16.83 11.08
CA ALA A 76 -3.70 18.13 11.23
C ALA A 76 -4.59 19.16 11.93
N GLU A 77 -5.92 19.07 11.77
CA GLU A 77 -6.87 19.94 12.49
C GLU A 77 -6.88 19.64 13.98
N ASP A 78 -6.96 18.36 14.36
CA ASP A 78 -7.05 17.94 15.75
C ASP A 78 -5.69 17.92 16.46
N PHE A 79 -4.62 17.67 15.71
CA PHE A 79 -3.25 17.50 16.19
C PHE A 79 -2.26 18.35 15.38
N PRO A 80 -2.30 19.70 15.54
CA PRO A 80 -1.43 20.60 14.76
C PRO A 80 0.07 20.32 14.89
N ASP A 81 0.50 19.77 16.02
CA ASP A 81 1.89 19.43 16.28
C ASP A 81 2.40 18.30 15.36
N LEU A 82 1.51 17.53 14.74
CA LEU A 82 1.86 16.46 13.82
C LEU A 82 2.07 16.92 12.36
N ARG A 83 1.88 18.20 12.06
CA ARG A 83 2.02 18.71 10.68
C ARG A 83 3.35 18.37 10.03
N LYS A 84 4.44 18.42 10.80
CA LYS A 84 5.76 18.04 10.30
C LYS A 84 5.82 16.55 9.96
N VAL A 85 5.31 15.68 10.82
CA VAL A 85 5.23 14.24 10.59
C VAL A 85 4.42 13.95 9.33
N LEU A 86 3.25 14.57 9.19
CA LEU A 86 2.37 14.38 8.03
C LEU A 86 3.04 14.86 6.73
N SER A 87 3.80 15.96 6.79
CA SER A 87 4.57 16.46 5.65
C SER A 87 5.67 15.47 5.24
N ASP A 88 6.37 14.88 6.21
CA ASP A 88 7.39 13.87 5.96
C ASP A 88 6.79 12.61 5.32
N LEU A 89 5.64 12.17 5.80
CA LEU A 89 4.91 11.02 5.23
C LEU A 89 4.47 11.28 3.79
N ARG A 90 4.00 12.51 3.49
CA ARG A 90 3.67 12.89 2.09
C ARG A 90 4.89 12.88 1.18
N ALA A 91 6.04 13.30 1.68
CA ALA A 91 7.29 13.22 0.92
C ALA A 91 7.65 11.76 0.60
N ASP A 92 7.44 10.84 1.55
CA ASP A 92 7.61 9.41 1.32
C ASP A 92 6.64 8.88 0.24
N HIS A 93 5.37 9.34 0.25
CA HIS A 93 4.40 8.97 -0.78
C HIS A 93 4.88 9.37 -2.18
N ASN A 94 5.44 10.56 -2.34
CA ASN A 94 5.98 11.01 -3.62
C ASN A 94 7.16 10.13 -4.08
N GLN A 95 8.04 9.74 -3.17
CA GLN A 95 9.15 8.84 -3.47
C GLN A 95 8.66 7.45 -3.88
N LEU A 96 7.66 6.91 -3.17
CA LEU A 96 7.06 5.63 -3.50
C LEU A 96 6.36 5.65 -4.86
N ASP A 97 5.63 6.73 -5.17
CA ASP A 97 4.99 6.91 -6.49
C ASP A 97 6.02 6.89 -7.62
N TRP A 98 7.16 7.54 -7.42
CA TRP A 98 8.25 7.56 -8.40
C TRP A 98 8.83 6.14 -8.62
N LEU A 99 9.06 5.38 -7.54
CA LEU A 99 9.53 4.00 -7.63
C LEU A 99 8.51 3.07 -8.30
N LEU A 100 7.22 3.23 -7.99
CA LEU A 100 6.16 2.49 -8.65
C LEU A 100 6.12 2.76 -10.13
N GLY A 101 6.25 4.03 -10.55
CA GLY A 101 6.31 4.41 -11.95
C GLY A 101 7.49 3.78 -12.69
N ASN A 102 8.66 3.76 -12.07
CA ASN A 102 9.83 3.09 -12.63
C ASN A 102 9.62 1.59 -12.81
N LEU A 103 9.07 0.93 -11.81
CA LEU A 103 8.76 -0.49 -11.87
C LEU A 103 7.75 -0.80 -12.99
N GLN A 104 6.66 -0.05 -13.06
CA GLN A 104 5.66 -0.19 -14.12
C GLN A 104 6.27 -0.05 -15.52
N ASN A 105 7.12 0.96 -15.71
CA ASN A 105 7.80 1.18 -16.99
C ASN A 105 8.72 0.01 -17.38
N LEU A 106 9.45 -0.55 -16.42
CA LEU A 106 10.28 -1.72 -16.66
C LEU A 106 9.44 -2.95 -17.06
N LEU A 107 8.30 -3.14 -16.42
CA LEU A 107 7.43 -4.29 -16.70
C LEU A 107 6.66 -4.16 -18.02
N GLU A 108 6.39 -2.93 -18.49
CA GLU A 108 5.76 -2.67 -19.79
C GLU A 108 6.64 -3.09 -20.97
N SER A 109 7.95 -3.00 -20.80
CA SER A 109 8.92 -3.33 -21.86
C SER A 109 9.55 -4.71 -21.69
N LEU A 110 8.93 -5.62 -20.96
CA LEU A 110 9.44 -6.98 -20.79
C LEU A 110 9.49 -7.74 -22.12
N PRO A 111 10.62 -8.40 -22.42
CA PRO A 111 10.71 -9.31 -23.56
C PRO A 111 9.88 -10.58 -23.32
N GLU A 112 9.54 -11.30 -24.39
CA GLU A 112 8.85 -12.60 -24.27
C GLU A 112 9.67 -13.63 -23.49
N LYS A 113 10.99 -13.55 -23.59
CA LYS A 113 11.92 -14.42 -22.85
C LYS A 113 12.64 -13.61 -21.77
N PRO A 114 12.77 -14.16 -20.54
CA PRO A 114 13.51 -13.52 -19.49
C PRO A 114 14.94 -13.16 -19.91
N ASP A 115 15.34 -11.91 -19.63
CA ASP A 115 16.66 -11.37 -19.90
C ASP A 115 17.35 -11.05 -18.57
N PRO A 116 18.60 -11.55 -18.33
CA PRO A 116 19.31 -11.32 -17.07
C PRO A 116 19.52 -9.85 -16.71
N THR A 117 19.76 -8.99 -17.70
CA THR A 117 19.96 -7.56 -17.48
C THR A 117 18.66 -6.88 -16.99
N THR A 118 17.55 -7.20 -17.65
CA THR A 118 16.21 -6.72 -17.23
C THR A 118 15.84 -7.27 -15.86
N ALA A 119 16.14 -8.55 -15.61
CA ALA A 119 15.90 -9.18 -14.31
C ALA A 119 16.58 -8.42 -13.17
N SER A 120 17.85 -8.07 -13.33
CA SER A 120 18.60 -7.29 -12.34
C SER A 120 17.94 -5.93 -12.06
N LYS A 121 17.55 -5.21 -13.11
CA LYS A 121 16.89 -3.90 -12.97
C LYS A 121 15.57 -4.00 -12.24
N VAL A 122 14.72 -4.95 -12.59
CA VAL A 122 13.41 -5.16 -11.96
C VAL A 122 13.58 -5.53 -10.47
N ARG A 123 14.50 -6.45 -10.18
CA ARG A 123 14.78 -6.85 -8.79
C ARG A 123 15.35 -5.71 -7.94
N GLU A 124 16.21 -4.88 -8.50
CA GLU A 124 16.72 -3.68 -7.83
C GLU A 124 15.60 -2.69 -7.48
N GLU A 125 14.71 -2.41 -8.44
CA GLU A 125 13.56 -1.51 -8.20
C GLU A 125 12.60 -2.05 -7.15
N VAL A 126 12.27 -3.34 -7.21
CA VAL A 126 11.39 -3.98 -6.22
C VAL A 126 12.04 -4.00 -4.83
N THR A 127 13.35 -4.24 -4.75
CA THR A 127 14.07 -4.22 -3.47
C THR A 127 14.07 -2.82 -2.86
N ALA A 128 14.31 -1.80 -3.67
CA ALA A 128 14.27 -0.41 -3.22
C ALA A 128 12.84 -0.01 -2.77
N LEU A 129 11.83 -0.37 -3.55
CA LEU A 129 10.44 -0.13 -3.22
C LEU A 129 10.05 -0.79 -1.90
N SER A 130 10.42 -2.05 -1.71
CA SER A 130 10.14 -2.81 -0.49
C SER A 130 10.79 -2.16 0.74
N ALA A 131 12.06 -1.77 0.65
CA ALA A 131 12.78 -1.16 1.76
C ALA A 131 12.16 0.18 2.17
N ILE A 132 11.83 1.03 1.21
CA ILE A 132 11.24 2.35 1.46
C ILE A 132 9.81 2.21 1.99
N MET A 133 9.01 1.31 1.41
CA MET A 133 7.66 1.06 1.89
C MET A 133 7.63 0.56 3.33
N GLN A 134 8.52 -0.38 3.68
CA GLN A 134 8.61 -0.89 5.05
C GLN A 134 9.03 0.21 6.05
N THR A 135 10.02 1.00 5.71
CA THR A 135 10.46 2.12 6.56
C THR A 135 9.34 3.14 6.74
N HIS A 136 8.64 3.48 5.66
CA HIS A 136 7.50 4.38 5.68
C HIS A 136 6.37 3.85 6.56
N PHE A 137 5.96 2.60 6.40
CA PHE A 137 4.88 2.01 7.20
C PHE A 137 5.23 1.95 8.68
N ILE A 138 6.46 1.54 9.03
CA ILE A 138 6.92 1.48 10.42
C ILE A 138 6.88 2.87 11.05
N TYR A 139 7.37 3.90 10.34
CA TYR A 139 7.35 5.26 10.82
C TYR A 139 5.92 5.79 11.01
N GLU A 140 5.07 5.58 10.03
CA GLU A 140 3.66 5.98 10.10
C GLU A 140 2.92 5.28 11.26
N GLU A 141 3.07 3.97 11.38
CA GLU A 141 2.47 3.19 12.47
C GLU A 141 2.91 3.74 13.84
N LYS A 142 4.20 4.01 13.99
CA LYS A 142 4.75 4.58 15.23
C LYS A 142 4.17 5.95 15.57
N GLN A 143 3.95 6.79 14.57
CA GLN A 143 3.50 8.16 14.79
C GLN A 143 1.98 8.27 14.88
N LEU A 144 1.21 7.47 14.16
CA LEU A 144 -0.21 7.71 13.93
C LEU A 144 -1.17 6.72 14.58
N ILE A 145 -0.74 5.51 14.98
CA ILE A 145 -1.70 4.51 15.53
C ILE A 145 -2.42 5.03 16.75
N SER A 146 -1.71 5.55 17.75
CA SER A 146 -2.32 6.09 18.98
C SER A 146 -3.22 7.29 18.69
N VAL A 147 -2.81 8.14 17.75
CA VAL A 147 -3.59 9.31 17.32
C VAL A 147 -4.89 8.87 16.68
N LEU A 148 -4.84 7.97 15.72
CA LEU A 148 -6.02 7.42 15.04
C LEU A 148 -6.97 6.71 16.02
N ASN A 149 -6.43 5.98 16.99
CA ASN A 149 -7.22 5.30 18.00
C ASN A 149 -7.96 6.27 18.93
N SER A 150 -7.45 7.49 19.10
CA SER A 150 -8.07 8.53 19.92
C SER A 150 -9.11 9.36 19.17
N MET A 151 -9.17 9.25 17.85
CA MET A 151 -10.05 10.05 17.01
C MET A 151 -11.47 9.48 16.96
N ASP A 152 -12.44 10.37 16.98
CA ASP A 152 -13.85 10.05 16.75
C ASP A 152 -14.30 10.73 15.45
N VAL A 153 -14.40 9.94 14.39
CA VAL A 153 -14.84 10.38 13.06
C VAL A 153 -15.99 9.47 12.63
N PRO A 154 -17.25 9.84 12.99
CA PRO A 154 -18.40 8.97 12.70
C PRO A 154 -18.54 8.58 11.23
N GLU A 155 -18.19 9.49 10.31
CA GLU A 155 -18.28 9.25 8.88
C GLU A 155 -17.38 8.08 8.43
N TRP A 156 -16.24 7.89 9.10
CA TRP A 156 -15.33 6.76 8.78
C TRP A 156 -15.87 5.42 9.27
N HIS A 157 -16.72 5.42 10.28
CA HIS A 157 -17.41 4.20 10.72
C HIS A 157 -18.59 3.85 9.82
N GLU A 158 -19.28 4.84 9.28
CA GLU A 158 -20.41 4.64 8.37
C GLU A 158 -19.94 4.21 6.98
N ASN A 159 -18.90 4.89 6.47
CA ASN A 159 -18.26 4.58 5.19
C ASN A 159 -16.75 4.53 5.40
N ARG A 160 -16.19 3.32 5.33
CA ARG A 160 -14.75 3.11 5.49
C ARG A 160 -14.00 3.94 4.44
N PRO A 161 -13.13 4.89 4.85
CA PRO A 161 -12.42 5.76 3.91
C PRO A 161 -11.40 5.00 3.07
N ASP A 162 -11.01 5.57 1.93
CA ASP A 162 -10.09 4.94 0.98
C ASP A 162 -8.78 4.46 1.60
N PHE A 163 -8.21 5.22 2.53
CA PHE A 163 -6.94 4.83 3.15
C PHE A 163 -7.05 3.60 4.06
N LEU A 164 -8.26 3.17 4.39
CA LEU A 164 -8.54 1.97 5.22
C LEU A 164 -9.20 0.85 4.41
N GLN A 165 -9.37 1.00 3.10
CA GLN A 165 -9.99 -0.02 2.24
C GLN A 165 -9.06 -1.20 2.01
N ILE A 166 -9.63 -2.40 2.14
CA ILE A 166 -9.01 -3.67 1.76
C ILE A 166 -9.92 -4.31 0.74
N ASP A 167 -9.40 -4.70 -0.41
CA ASP A 167 -10.18 -5.40 -1.41
C ASP A 167 -10.38 -6.86 -0.99
N ASP A 168 -11.59 -7.37 -1.15
CA ASP A 168 -11.88 -8.79 -0.88
C ASP A 168 -11.15 -9.67 -1.91
N GLU A 169 -10.70 -10.86 -1.47
CA GLU A 169 -10.00 -11.82 -2.32
C GLU A 169 -10.77 -12.20 -3.60
N ASP A 170 -12.09 -12.02 -3.60
CA ASP A 170 -12.96 -12.31 -4.74
C ASP A 170 -12.83 -11.32 -5.91
N GLY A 171 -12.17 -10.19 -5.72
CA GLY A 171 -11.86 -9.22 -6.79
C GLY A 171 -10.74 -9.64 -7.73
N TYR A 172 -10.07 -10.75 -7.45
CA TYR A 172 -8.93 -11.26 -8.20
C TYR A 172 -9.24 -12.40 -9.18
N ARG A 173 -10.50 -12.64 -9.46
CA ARG A 173 -10.90 -13.68 -10.44
C ARG A 173 -11.35 -13.13 -11.76
#